data_2b4092ee802d42e1043dea9cc6eec3f5
#
_entry.id   2b4092ee802d42e1043dea9cc6eec3f5
#
_cell.length_a   1.000
_cell.length_b   1.000
_cell.length_c   1.000
_cell.angle_alpha   90.00
_cell.angle_beta   90.00
_cell.angle_gamma   90.00
#
_symmetry.space_group_name_H-M   'P 1'
#
loop_
_entity.id
_entity.type
_entity.pdbx_description
1 polymer ?
#
loop_
_entity_poly.entity_id
_entity_poly.type
_entity_poly.pdbx_seq_one_letter_code
_entity_poly.pdbx_strand_id
1 'polypeptide(L)'
;MDEVFKALADASRRSLLDRLHTRNGQTLKELCENLAMTRQAVTKHLVILEEDNLVTTIRHGREKLHYLNPIPIHQIGERWIRKFERGKLAALSELKRQLEKRDE
;
A
#
# COMPACT_ATOMS: atom_id res chain seq x y z
N MET A 1 3.10 -12.05 6.64
CA MET A 1 2.97 -11.68 5.21
C MET A 1 1.53 -11.84 4.70
N ASP A 2 0.84 -12.90 5.09
CA ASP A 2 -0.56 -13.11 4.66
C ASP A 2 -1.50 -12.02 5.14
N GLU A 3 -1.31 -11.53 6.36
CA GLU A 3 -2.09 -10.42 6.91
C GLU A 3 -1.95 -9.15 6.08
N VAL A 4 -0.73 -8.87 5.61
CA VAL A 4 -0.48 -7.71 4.76
C VAL A 4 -1.23 -7.85 3.43
N PHE A 5 -1.20 -9.02 2.81
CA PHE A 5 -1.94 -9.27 1.57
C PHE A 5 -3.45 -9.14 1.78
N LYS A 6 -3.97 -9.67 2.89
CA LYS A 6 -5.40 -9.53 3.23
C LYS A 6 -5.79 -8.07 3.42
N ALA A 7 -4.95 -7.30 4.12
CA ALA A 7 -5.20 -5.87 4.30
C ALA A 7 -5.23 -5.13 2.97
N LEU A 8 -4.29 -5.45 2.07
CA LEU A 8 -4.20 -4.83 0.75
C LEU A 8 -5.26 -5.31 -0.24
N ALA A 9 -5.95 -6.40 0.05
CA ALA A 9 -6.99 -6.94 -0.83
C ALA A 9 -8.27 -6.10 -0.84
N ASP A 10 -8.47 -5.24 0.14
CA ASP A 10 -9.67 -4.40 0.27
C ASP A 10 -9.43 -3.03 -0.39
N ALA A 11 -10.32 -2.65 -1.31
CA ALA A 11 -10.20 -1.39 -2.05
C ALA A 11 -10.29 -0.16 -1.15
N SER A 12 -11.11 -0.21 -0.10
CA SER A 12 -11.24 0.90 0.84
C SER A 12 -9.96 1.11 1.64
N ARG A 13 -9.33 0.03 2.06
CA ARG A 13 -8.04 0.11 2.77
C ARG A 13 -6.93 0.64 1.86
N ARG A 14 -6.88 0.20 0.61
CA ARG A 14 -5.92 0.76 -0.36
C ARG A 14 -6.14 2.25 -0.57
N SER A 15 -7.40 2.69 -0.63
CA SER A 15 -7.74 4.11 -0.76
C SER A 15 -7.22 4.94 0.42
N LEU A 16 -7.35 4.41 1.65
CA LEU A 16 -6.81 5.07 2.84
C LEU A 16 -5.29 5.17 2.80
N LEU A 17 -4.61 4.11 2.36
CA LEU A 17 -3.16 4.13 2.20
C LEU A 17 -2.73 5.15 1.14
N ASP A 18 -3.46 5.25 0.04
CA ASP A 18 -3.19 6.24 -1.00
C ASP A 18 -3.34 7.67 -0.49
N ARG A 19 -4.35 7.92 0.34
CA ARG A 19 -4.53 9.23 0.98
C ARG A 19 -3.37 9.60 1.88
N LEU A 20 -2.88 8.63 2.65
CA LEU A 20 -1.72 8.84 3.51
C LEU A 20 -0.43 9.02 2.70
N HIS A 21 -0.32 8.32 1.58
CA HIS A 21 0.81 8.51 0.67
C HIS A 21 0.85 9.94 0.12
N THR A 22 -0.31 10.48 -0.23
CA THR A 22 -0.42 11.85 -0.73
C THR A 22 -0.10 12.87 0.37
N ARG A 23 -0.62 12.65 1.58
CA ARG A 23 -0.36 13.51 2.73
C ARG A 23 -0.32 12.66 4.00
N ASN A 24 0.86 12.42 4.54
CA ASN A 24 1.04 11.73 5.81
C ASN A 24 0.64 12.62 7.00
N GLY A 25 0.33 11.99 8.12
CA GLY A 25 0.02 12.71 9.34
C GLY A 25 -1.39 13.25 9.38
N GLN A 26 -2.36 12.46 8.93
CA GLN A 26 -3.77 12.86 8.92
C GLN A 26 -4.51 12.32 10.13
N THR A 27 -5.45 13.14 10.63
CA THR A 27 -6.40 12.73 11.65
C THR A 27 -7.50 11.86 11.05
N LEU A 28 -8.27 11.16 11.90
CA LEU A 28 -9.43 10.40 11.45
C LEU A 28 -10.41 11.30 10.68
N LYS A 29 -10.66 12.49 11.19
CA LYS A 29 -11.55 13.46 10.55
C LYS A 29 -11.11 13.78 9.13
N GLU A 30 -9.81 14.05 8.95
CA GLU A 30 -9.24 14.35 7.64
C GLU A 30 -9.33 13.15 6.68
N LEU A 31 -9.09 11.96 7.19
CA LEU A 31 -9.19 10.74 6.39
C LEU A 31 -10.62 10.42 5.97
N CYS A 32 -11.60 10.86 6.75
CA CYS A 32 -13.03 10.68 6.42
C CYS A 32 -13.54 11.67 5.38
N GLU A 33 -12.85 12.78 5.17
CA GLU A 33 -13.30 13.81 4.24
C GLU A 33 -13.40 13.27 2.81
N ASN A 34 -14.54 13.55 2.17
CA ASN A 34 -14.82 13.16 0.78
C ASN A 34 -14.77 11.64 0.52
N LEU A 35 -14.96 10.82 1.57
CA LEU A 35 -15.11 9.39 1.43
C LEU A 35 -16.58 8.98 1.52
N ALA A 36 -16.99 8.06 0.67
CA ALA A 36 -18.33 7.46 0.68
C ALA A 36 -18.43 6.33 1.72
N MET A 37 -17.86 6.55 2.91
CA MET A 37 -17.85 5.58 4.00
C MET A 37 -18.23 6.27 5.31
N THR A 38 -18.84 5.51 6.22
CA THR A 38 -19.10 6.00 7.57
C THR A 38 -17.79 6.12 8.35
N ARG A 39 -17.80 6.98 9.37
CA ARG A 39 -16.65 7.13 10.27
C ARG A 39 -16.30 5.80 10.95
N GLN A 40 -17.31 5.00 11.34
CA GLN A 40 -17.11 3.70 11.93
C GLN A 40 -16.40 2.73 10.96
N ALA A 41 -16.77 2.75 9.68
CA ALA A 41 -16.15 1.92 8.68
C ALA A 41 -14.67 2.31 8.48
N VAL A 42 -14.37 3.60 8.40
CA VAL A 42 -12.99 4.10 8.30
C VAL A 42 -12.18 3.67 9.52
N THR A 43 -12.76 3.80 10.73
CA THR A 43 -12.09 3.39 11.97
C THR A 43 -11.74 1.89 11.95
N LYS A 44 -12.66 1.04 11.51
CA LYS A 44 -12.42 -0.40 11.42
C LYS A 44 -11.29 -0.73 10.45
N HIS A 45 -11.26 -0.07 9.30
CA HIS A 45 -10.18 -0.25 8.32
C HIS A 45 -8.84 0.20 8.89
N LEU A 46 -8.82 1.33 9.59
CA LEU A 46 -7.58 1.84 10.21
C LEU A 46 -7.05 0.90 11.29
N VAL A 47 -7.93 0.30 12.10
CA VAL A 47 -7.51 -0.69 13.11
C VAL A 47 -6.79 -1.87 12.44
N ILE A 48 -7.34 -2.39 11.35
CA ILE A 48 -6.72 -3.49 10.61
C ILE A 48 -5.35 -3.06 10.06
N LEU A 49 -5.28 -1.88 9.45
CA LEU A 49 -4.02 -1.35 8.91
C LEU A 49 -2.97 -1.14 10.00
N GLU A 50 -3.38 -0.67 11.18
CA GLU A 50 -2.47 -0.52 12.34
C GLU A 50 -1.97 -1.87 12.85
N GLU A 51 -2.87 -2.84 13.00
CA GLU A 51 -2.52 -4.20 13.46
C GLU A 51 -1.53 -4.88 12.51
N ASP A 52 -1.66 -4.64 11.22
CA ASP A 52 -0.80 -5.22 10.19
C ASP A 52 0.43 -4.36 9.90
N ASN A 53 0.69 -3.34 10.70
CA ASN A 53 1.85 -2.45 10.62
C ASN A 53 1.94 -1.66 9.31
N LEU A 54 0.82 -1.46 8.63
CA LEU A 54 0.76 -0.63 7.41
C LEU A 54 0.51 0.84 7.74
N VAL A 55 -0.01 1.12 8.93
CA VAL A 55 -0.24 2.45 9.47
C VAL A 55 0.36 2.53 10.86
N THR A 56 1.11 3.61 11.11
CA THR A 56 1.64 3.96 12.43
C THR A 56 0.93 5.23 12.88
N THR A 57 0.68 5.33 14.18
CA THR A 57 0.01 6.51 14.75
C THR A 57 0.89 7.22 15.75
N ILE A 58 0.77 8.54 15.78
CA ILE A 58 1.46 9.40 16.73
C ILE A 58 0.42 10.32 17.37
N ARG A 59 0.44 10.42 18.70
CA ARG A 59 -0.37 11.39 19.43
C ARG A 59 0.23 12.78 19.32
N HIS A 60 -0.61 13.74 18.97
CA HIS A 60 -0.26 15.15 18.96
C HIS A 60 -1.38 15.92 19.66
N GLY A 61 -1.17 16.23 20.92
CA GLY A 61 -2.24 16.81 21.76
C GLY A 61 -3.37 15.81 21.94
N ARG A 62 -4.60 16.22 21.60
CA ARG A 62 -5.78 15.36 21.65
C ARG A 62 -6.00 14.57 20.37
N GLU A 63 -5.21 14.84 19.36
CA GLU A 63 -5.35 14.22 18.05
C GLU A 63 -4.43 13.03 17.89
N LYS A 64 -4.90 12.06 17.13
CA LYS A 64 -4.11 10.91 16.71
C LYS A 64 -3.83 11.07 15.22
N LEU A 65 -2.56 11.20 14.86
CA LEU A 65 -2.12 11.36 13.49
C LEU A 65 -1.72 10.01 12.90
N HIS A 66 -2.17 9.74 11.69
CA HIS A 66 -1.93 8.48 11.00
C HIS A 66 -0.84 8.66 9.94
N TYR A 67 0.10 7.72 9.90
CA TYR A 67 1.22 7.73 8.96
C TYR A 67 1.27 6.40 8.22
N LEU A 68 1.49 6.46 6.92
CA LEU A 68 1.77 5.26 6.14
C LEU A 68 3.11 4.67 6.57
N ASN A 69 3.13 3.39 6.89
CA ASN A 69 4.37 2.65 7.09
C ASN A 69 4.61 1.79 5.84
N PRO A 70 5.54 2.17 4.97
CA PRO A 70 5.79 1.44 3.73
C PRO A 70 6.63 0.18 3.90
N ILE A 71 7.19 -0.06 5.10
CA ILE A 71 8.13 -1.16 5.33
C ILE A 71 7.58 -2.53 4.93
N PRO A 72 6.37 -2.95 5.36
CA PRO A 72 5.85 -4.26 4.96
C PRO A 72 5.68 -4.42 3.46
N ILE A 73 5.25 -3.35 2.77
CA ILE A 73 5.08 -3.35 1.31
C ILE A 73 6.44 -3.43 0.63
N HIS A 74 7.42 -2.67 1.14
CA HIS A 74 8.79 -2.69 0.63
C HIS A 74 9.41 -4.09 0.78
N GLN A 75 9.20 -4.74 1.92
CA GLN A 75 9.70 -6.10 2.17
C GLN A 75 9.13 -7.12 1.18
N ILE A 76 7.85 -7.00 0.85
CA ILE A 76 7.21 -7.84 -0.18
C ILE A 76 7.87 -7.58 -1.53
N GLY A 77 8.02 -6.33 -1.91
CA GLY A 77 8.66 -5.93 -3.17
C GLY A 77 10.09 -6.46 -3.26
N GLU A 78 10.90 -6.26 -2.21
CA GLU A 78 12.27 -6.73 -2.13
C GLU A 78 12.35 -8.24 -2.31
N ARG A 79 11.50 -8.98 -1.59
CA ARG A 79 11.48 -10.44 -1.64
C ARG A 79 11.18 -10.96 -3.03
N TRP A 80 10.18 -10.39 -3.72
CA TRP A 80 9.74 -10.88 -5.01
C TRP A 80 10.58 -10.33 -6.15
N ILE A 81 10.99 -9.05 -6.09
CA ILE A 81 11.85 -8.43 -7.09
C ILE A 81 13.22 -9.11 -7.14
N ARG A 82 13.81 -9.44 -5.98
CA ARG A 82 15.09 -10.14 -5.92
C ARG A 82 15.03 -11.53 -6.51
N LYS A 83 13.88 -12.22 -6.38
CA LYS A 83 13.69 -13.53 -7.00
C LYS A 83 13.70 -13.47 -8.53
N PHE A 84 13.26 -12.35 -9.08
CA PHE A 84 13.34 -12.05 -10.49
C PHE A 84 14.59 -11.21 -10.73
N GLU A 85 15.76 -11.85 -10.71
CA GLU A 85 17.04 -11.19 -10.92
C GLU A 85 17.05 -10.38 -12.21
N ARG A 86 17.91 -9.34 -12.23
CA ARG A 86 18.06 -8.47 -13.40
C ARG A 86 18.25 -9.24 -14.70
N GLY A 87 18.99 -10.36 -14.66
CA GLY A 87 19.19 -11.22 -15.82
C GLY A 87 17.90 -11.80 -16.38
N LYS A 88 16.99 -12.22 -15.49
CA LYS A 88 15.69 -12.75 -15.88
C LYS A 88 14.79 -11.68 -16.48
N LEU A 89 14.80 -10.47 -15.91
CA LEU A 89 14.05 -9.35 -16.45
C LEU A 89 14.59 -8.93 -17.83
N ALA A 90 15.92 -8.90 -17.98
CA ALA A 90 16.55 -8.61 -19.25
C ALA A 90 16.21 -9.68 -20.30
N ALA A 91 16.21 -10.96 -19.92
CA ALA A 91 15.84 -12.05 -20.82
C ALA A 91 14.39 -11.94 -21.29
N LEU A 92 13.46 -11.60 -20.38
CA LEU A 92 12.05 -11.38 -20.72
C LEU A 92 11.87 -10.19 -21.65
N SER A 93 12.58 -9.10 -21.41
CA SER A 93 12.53 -7.90 -22.27
C SER A 93 13.08 -8.22 -23.66
N GLU A 94 14.15 -8.99 -23.77
CA GLU A 94 14.73 -9.41 -25.04
C GLU A 94 13.77 -10.31 -25.82
N LEU A 95 13.13 -11.27 -25.13
CA LEU A 95 12.15 -12.16 -25.75
C LEU A 95 10.97 -11.34 -26.31
N LYS A 96 10.46 -10.39 -25.54
CA LYS A 96 9.38 -9.51 -25.98
C LYS A 96 9.79 -8.73 -27.24
N ARG A 97 10.99 -8.18 -27.25
CA ARG A 97 11.53 -7.43 -28.38
C ARG A 97 11.63 -8.31 -29.63
N GLN A 98 12.11 -9.55 -29.51
CA GLN A 98 12.19 -10.50 -30.61
C GLN A 98 10.83 -10.87 -31.18
N LEU A 99 9.82 -11.06 -30.31
CA LEU A 99 8.47 -11.35 -30.74
C LEU A 99 7.84 -10.16 -31.48
N GLU A 100 8.07 -8.95 -31.01
CA GLU A 100 7.60 -7.73 -31.68
C GLU A 100 8.25 -7.57 -33.07
N LYS A 101 9.51 -7.91 -33.22
CA LYS A 101 10.20 -7.89 -34.52
C LYS A 101 9.61 -8.87 -35.52
N ARG A 102 9.12 -10.01 -35.08
CA ARG A 102 8.54 -11.02 -35.97
C ARG A 102 7.22 -10.56 -36.58
N ASP A 103 6.52 -9.63 -35.94
CA ASP A 103 5.25 -9.12 -36.40
C ASP A 103 5.42 -7.96 -37.39
N GLU A 104 6.64 -7.51 -37.59
CA GLU A 104 6.99 -6.55 -38.61
C GLU A 104 7.27 -7.30 -39.91
#